data_eb6f6ab5385183a0ed36d3c482f30cad
#
_entry.id   eb6f6ab5385183a0ed36d3c482f30cad
#
_cell.length_a   1.000
_cell.length_b   1.000
_cell.length_c   1.000
_cell.angle_alpha   90.00
_cell.angle_beta   90.00
_cell.angle_gamma   90.00
#
_symmetry.space_group_name_H-M   'P 1'
#
loop_
_entity.id
_entity.type
_entity.pdbx_description
1 polymer ?
#
loop_
_entity_poly.entity_id
_entity_poly.type
_entity_poly.pdbx_seq_one_letter_code
_entity_poly.pdbx_strand_id
1 'polypeptide(L)'
;VHVGYRSLERLLHWHLDVVVIEKNTESSFLTRTQQMGVPVLLMDARQEESLEAAGLHHARTLVIATNDDLANVEIALDARRLNPHIRVVLRMFDENIANKLRDAFHLEVAFSSAAAAAPLVAASVLDLDILGSFTLDGRELFTAKIAVGKDSALVGMTIAMLVETHRVMVLSRKCGETPSHLGPTPAEKIEACDVLVLHGELDTLRRLGRLAR
;
A
#
# COMPACT_ATOMS: atom_id res chain seq x y z
N VAL A 1 -5.65 11.55 -9.42
CA VAL A 1 -6.66 10.76 -10.13
C VAL A 1 -6.40 9.27 -10.03
N HIS A 2 -5.18 8.79 -10.28
CA HIS A 2 -4.89 7.35 -10.26
C HIS A 2 -5.03 6.70 -8.89
N VAL A 3 -4.61 7.36 -7.81
CA VAL A 3 -4.70 6.81 -6.45
C VAL A 3 -6.15 6.62 -6.03
N GLY A 4 -7.00 7.65 -6.21
CA GLY A 4 -8.42 7.57 -5.86
C GLY A 4 -9.13 6.42 -6.59
N TYR A 5 -8.92 6.30 -7.91
CA TYR A 5 -9.51 5.21 -8.69
C TYR A 5 -9.03 3.83 -8.23
N ARG A 6 -7.73 3.66 -7.98
CA ARG A 6 -7.19 2.38 -7.48
C ARG A 6 -7.68 2.05 -6.07
N SER A 7 -7.86 3.08 -5.23
CA SER A 7 -8.49 2.88 -3.92
C SER A 7 -9.93 2.42 -4.05
N LEU A 8 -10.71 3.04 -4.97
CA LEU A 8 -12.07 2.62 -5.26
C LEU A 8 -12.15 1.15 -5.66
N GLU A 9 -11.32 0.69 -6.60
CA GLU A 9 -11.28 -0.72 -7.01
C GLU A 9 -11.08 -1.66 -5.82
N ARG A 10 -10.23 -1.29 -4.86
CA ARG A 10 -9.98 -2.09 -3.66
C ARG A 10 -11.15 -2.07 -2.68
N LEU A 11 -11.75 -0.90 -2.46
CA LEU A 11 -12.91 -0.76 -1.58
C LEU A 11 -14.09 -1.60 -2.07
N LEU A 12 -14.35 -1.60 -3.38
CA LEU A 12 -15.38 -2.42 -4.00
C LEU A 12 -15.07 -3.93 -3.90
N HIS A 13 -13.80 -4.30 -4.05
CA HIS A 13 -13.37 -5.70 -3.83
C HIS A 13 -13.61 -6.17 -2.38
N TRP A 14 -13.58 -5.26 -1.42
CA TRP A 14 -13.94 -5.53 -0.03
C TRP A 14 -15.44 -5.39 0.26
N HIS A 15 -16.26 -5.27 -0.79
CA HIS A 15 -17.73 -5.15 -0.69
C HIS A 15 -18.20 -3.96 0.15
N LEU A 16 -17.47 -2.83 0.08
CA LEU A 16 -17.86 -1.61 0.75
C LEU A 16 -18.74 -0.74 -0.17
N ASP A 17 -19.78 -0.14 0.40
CA ASP A 17 -20.60 0.83 -0.29
C ASP A 17 -19.84 2.14 -0.42
N VAL A 18 -19.74 2.66 -1.64
CA VAL A 18 -18.97 3.86 -1.97
C VAL A 18 -19.78 4.80 -2.84
N VAL A 19 -19.71 6.09 -2.53
CA VAL A 19 -20.13 7.19 -3.40
C VAL A 19 -18.91 7.98 -3.82
N VAL A 20 -18.81 8.35 -5.08
CA VAL A 20 -17.70 9.12 -5.64
C VAL A 20 -18.15 10.55 -5.94
N ILE A 21 -17.37 11.54 -5.52
CA ILE A 21 -17.49 12.92 -5.97
C ILE A 21 -16.34 13.18 -6.94
N GLU A 22 -16.63 13.57 -8.16
CA GLU A 22 -15.66 13.90 -9.19
C GLU A 22 -16.02 15.24 -9.84
N LYS A 23 -15.08 16.16 -9.87
CA LYS A 23 -15.28 17.49 -10.46
C LYS A 23 -15.09 17.49 -11.97
N ASN A 24 -14.16 16.69 -12.46
CA ASN A 24 -13.78 16.65 -13.87
C ASN A 24 -14.70 15.72 -14.67
N THR A 25 -15.59 16.31 -15.45
CA THR A 25 -16.52 15.58 -16.33
C THR A 25 -15.81 14.83 -17.47
N GLU A 26 -14.58 15.20 -17.80
CA GLU A 26 -13.76 14.56 -18.84
C GLU A 26 -12.78 13.52 -18.24
N SER A 27 -12.93 13.18 -16.98
CA SER A 27 -12.06 12.19 -16.32
C SER A 27 -12.14 10.84 -17.06
N SER A 28 -11.00 10.33 -17.49
CA SER A 28 -10.90 9.02 -18.17
C SER A 28 -11.38 7.85 -17.30
N PHE A 29 -11.52 8.06 -15.99
CA PHE A 29 -12.00 7.05 -15.05
C PHE A 29 -13.51 7.12 -14.78
N LEU A 30 -14.16 8.22 -15.19
CA LEU A 30 -15.59 8.43 -14.93
C LEU A 30 -16.45 7.30 -15.50
N THR A 31 -16.31 7.02 -16.78
CA THR A 31 -17.07 5.96 -17.47
C THR A 31 -16.84 4.59 -16.81
N ARG A 32 -15.60 4.28 -16.45
CA ARG A 32 -15.26 3.02 -15.78
C ARG A 32 -15.89 2.92 -14.39
N THR A 33 -15.87 4.01 -13.62
CA THR A 33 -16.50 4.07 -12.30
C THR A 33 -18.00 3.85 -12.39
N GLN A 34 -18.66 4.47 -13.36
CA GLN A 34 -20.10 4.28 -13.61
C GLN A 34 -20.43 2.84 -14.03
N GLN A 35 -19.58 2.22 -14.86
CA GLN A 35 -19.74 0.81 -15.26
C GLN A 35 -19.61 -0.17 -14.10
N MET A 36 -18.93 0.20 -13.02
CA MET A 36 -18.87 -0.57 -11.77
C MET A 36 -20.14 -0.47 -10.93
N GLY A 37 -21.14 0.32 -11.36
CA GLY A 37 -22.39 0.52 -10.62
C GLY A 37 -22.25 1.47 -9.42
N VAL A 38 -21.15 2.24 -9.35
CA VAL A 38 -20.88 3.18 -8.25
C VAL A 38 -21.60 4.49 -8.53
N PRO A 39 -22.38 5.04 -7.58
CA PRO A 39 -22.93 6.38 -7.68
C PRO A 39 -21.83 7.43 -7.80
N VAL A 40 -21.93 8.29 -8.82
CA VAL A 40 -20.96 9.37 -9.04
C VAL A 40 -21.70 10.70 -9.07
N LEU A 41 -21.29 11.62 -8.20
CA LEU A 41 -21.74 13.00 -8.15
C LEU A 41 -20.73 13.87 -8.91
N LEU A 42 -21.16 14.50 -10.00
CA LEU A 42 -20.34 15.40 -10.79
C LEU A 42 -20.38 16.81 -10.17
N MET A 43 -19.62 16.99 -9.09
CA MET A 43 -19.62 18.20 -8.27
C MET A 43 -18.21 18.50 -7.75
N ASP A 44 -18.00 19.73 -7.26
CA ASP A 44 -16.75 20.09 -6.59
C ASP A 44 -16.84 19.74 -5.09
N ALA A 45 -16.00 18.82 -4.61
CA ALA A 45 -16.01 18.37 -3.21
C ALA A 45 -15.65 19.46 -2.18
N ARG A 46 -15.14 20.62 -2.61
CA ARG A 46 -14.93 21.80 -1.75
C ARG A 46 -16.24 22.51 -1.40
N GLN A 47 -17.32 22.20 -2.09
CA GLN A 47 -18.64 22.73 -1.78
C GLN A 47 -19.34 21.84 -0.78
N GLU A 48 -19.84 22.44 0.29
CA GLU A 48 -20.53 21.74 1.37
C GLU A 48 -21.70 20.90 0.87
N GLU A 49 -22.46 21.45 -0.07
CA GLU A 49 -23.61 20.80 -0.70
C GLU A 49 -23.22 19.49 -1.42
N SER A 50 -22.00 19.42 -1.93
CA SER A 50 -21.47 18.20 -2.58
C SER A 50 -21.25 17.09 -1.56
N LEU A 51 -20.72 17.42 -0.39
CA LEU A 51 -20.48 16.49 0.71
C LEU A 51 -21.81 16.01 1.31
N GLU A 52 -22.78 16.93 1.47
CA GLU A 52 -24.12 16.59 1.94
C GLU A 52 -24.85 15.68 0.95
N ALA A 53 -24.81 16.00 -0.34
CA ALA A 53 -25.41 15.18 -1.41
C ALA A 53 -24.81 13.77 -1.48
N ALA A 54 -23.52 13.61 -1.11
CA ALA A 54 -22.86 12.33 -0.99
C ALA A 54 -23.25 11.55 0.28
N GLY A 55 -24.05 12.14 1.17
CA GLY A 55 -24.47 11.50 2.41
C GLY A 55 -23.42 11.52 3.51
N LEU A 56 -22.57 12.55 3.57
CA LEU A 56 -21.44 12.65 4.52
C LEU A 56 -21.87 12.45 5.98
N HIS A 57 -23.07 12.91 6.36
CA HIS A 57 -23.57 12.75 7.74
C HIS A 57 -23.72 11.29 8.17
N HIS A 58 -23.91 10.38 7.23
CA HIS A 58 -24.05 8.94 7.46
C HIS A 58 -22.79 8.15 7.10
N ALA A 59 -21.83 8.81 6.45
CA ALA A 59 -20.58 8.17 6.04
C ALA A 59 -19.69 7.85 7.25
N ARG A 60 -19.06 6.69 7.23
CA ARG A 60 -18.05 6.28 8.22
C ARG A 60 -16.68 6.84 7.91
N THR A 61 -16.38 6.97 6.62
CA THR A 61 -15.04 7.36 6.15
C THR A 61 -15.15 8.21 4.91
N LEU A 62 -14.36 9.26 4.84
CA LEU A 62 -14.11 10.07 3.66
C LEU A 62 -12.68 9.84 3.18
N VAL A 63 -12.52 9.45 1.93
CA VAL A 63 -11.19 9.33 1.28
C VAL A 63 -11.02 10.49 0.32
N ILE A 64 -10.03 11.35 0.57
CA ILE A 64 -9.73 12.53 -0.23
C ILE A 64 -8.43 12.28 -1.00
N ALA A 65 -8.51 12.19 -2.33
CA ALA A 65 -7.39 11.79 -3.17
C ALA A 65 -7.26 12.68 -4.43
N THR A 66 -7.55 13.97 -4.31
CA THR A 66 -7.36 14.92 -5.42
C THR A 66 -5.87 15.22 -5.65
N ASN A 67 -5.55 15.99 -6.68
CA ASN A 67 -4.18 16.39 -7.00
C ASN A 67 -3.77 17.72 -6.35
N ASP A 68 -4.63 18.31 -5.55
CA ASP A 68 -4.43 19.61 -4.91
C ASP A 68 -4.45 19.41 -3.39
N ASP A 69 -3.27 19.56 -2.77
CA ASP A 69 -3.10 19.36 -1.33
C ASP A 69 -3.90 20.37 -0.51
N LEU A 70 -4.02 21.61 -0.99
CA LEU A 70 -4.78 22.64 -0.30
C LEU A 70 -6.28 22.33 -0.34
N ALA A 71 -6.79 21.96 -1.50
CA ALA A 71 -8.18 21.52 -1.65
C ALA A 71 -8.45 20.26 -0.78
N ASN A 72 -7.50 19.33 -0.70
CA ASN A 72 -7.65 18.15 0.13
C ASN A 72 -7.79 18.50 1.62
N VAL A 73 -7.02 19.49 2.09
CA VAL A 73 -7.12 19.98 3.47
C VAL A 73 -8.45 20.71 3.71
N GLU A 74 -8.87 21.57 2.79
CA GLU A 74 -10.15 22.31 2.86
C GLU A 74 -11.31 21.31 2.99
N ILE A 75 -11.40 20.33 2.09
CA ILE A 75 -12.42 19.27 2.13
C ILE A 75 -12.40 18.51 3.46
N ALA A 76 -11.21 18.20 3.98
CA ALA A 76 -11.08 17.48 5.24
C ALA A 76 -11.63 18.25 6.43
N LEU A 77 -11.36 19.57 6.48
CA LEU A 77 -11.85 20.46 7.55
C LEU A 77 -13.35 20.62 7.49
N ASP A 78 -13.92 20.85 6.30
CA ASP A 78 -15.36 20.97 6.11
C ASP A 78 -16.07 19.65 6.44
N ALA A 79 -15.51 18.52 6.02
CA ALA A 79 -16.07 17.22 6.35
C ALA A 79 -16.11 16.97 7.87
N ARG A 80 -15.08 17.36 8.61
CA ARG A 80 -15.05 17.26 10.08
C ARG A 80 -16.05 18.21 10.74
N ARG A 81 -16.28 19.39 10.17
CA ARG A 81 -17.28 20.33 10.66
C ARG A 81 -18.71 19.78 10.48
N LEU A 82 -18.99 19.15 9.34
CA LEU A 82 -20.28 18.55 9.03
C LEU A 82 -20.53 17.24 9.77
N ASN A 83 -19.51 16.41 9.90
CA ASN A 83 -19.56 15.15 10.63
C ASN A 83 -18.30 14.99 11.51
N PRO A 84 -18.38 15.41 12.80
CA PRO A 84 -17.23 15.35 13.71
C PRO A 84 -16.67 13.94 13.96
N HIS A 85 -17.45 12.90 13.68
CA HIS A 85 -17.06 11.52 13.89
C HIS A 85 -16.55 10.81 12.62
N ILE A 86 -16.52 11.52 11.48
CA ILE A 86 -16.08 10.92 10.24
C ILE A 86 -14.57 10.60 10.28
N ARG A 87 -14.21 9.41 9.85
CA ARG A 87 -12.80 9.07 9.63
C ARG A 87 -12.34 9.69 8.32
N VAL A 88 -11.27 10.49 8.37
CA VAL A 88 -10.71 11.14 7.19
C VAL A 88 -9.42 10.47 6.79
N VAL A 89 -9.35 10.01 5.55
CA VAL A 89 -8.14 9.49 4.89
C VAL A 89 -7.74 10.50 3.82
N LEU A 90 -6.59 11.12 3.99
CA LEU A 90 -6.15 12.28 3.21
C LEU A 90 -4.86 11.94 2.44
N ARG A 91 -4.89 12.13 1.11
CA ARG A 91 -3.68 12.09 0.29
C ARG A 91 -3.00 13.44 0.31
N MET A 92 -1.67 13.43 0.46
CA MET A 92 -0.81 14.61 0.37
C MET A 92 0.39 14.31 -0.53
N PHE A 93 0.91 15.31 -1.23
CA PHE A 93 2.19 15.20 -1.92
C PHE A 93 3.35 15.46 -0.96
N ASP A 94 3.21 16.47 -0.10
CA ASP A 94 4.23 16.82 0.88
C ASP A 94 4.05 16.03 2.18
N GLU A 95 5.04 15.18 2.48
CA GLU A 95 5.04 14.33 3.68
C GLU A 95 5.16 15.16 4.98
N ASN A 96 5.91 16.28 4.94
CA ASN A 96 6.06 17.13 6.13
C ASN A 96 4.74 17.80 6.49
N ILE A 97 3.98 18.25 5.48
CA ILE A 97 2.65 18.80 5.67
C ILE A 97 1.70 17.71 6.15
N ALA A 98 1.74 16.51 5.57
CA ALA A 98 0.93 15.37 5.99
C ALA A 98 1.13 15.04 7.48
N ASN A 99 2.38 15.01 7.95
CA ASN A 99 2.71 14.75 9.35
C ASN A 99 2.18 15.86 10.28
N LYS A 100 2.41 17.14 9.93
CA LYS A 100 1.89 18.28 10.72
C LYS A 100 0.36 18.28 10.81
N LEU A 101 -0.32 17.98 9.72
CA LEU A 101 -1.79 17.93 9.70
C LEU A 101 -2.33 16.77 10.54
N ARG A 102 -1.66 15.62 10.50
CA ARG A 102 -2.02 14.48 11.34
C ARG A 102 -1.99 14.84 12.81
N ASP A 103 -0.92 15.52 13.25
CA ASP A 103 -0.72 15.91 14.63
C ASP A 103 -1.67 17.06 15.06
N ALA A 104 -1.85 18.08 14.20
CA ALA A 104 -2.62 19.29 14.53
C ALA A 104 -4.15 19.06 14.48
N PHE A 105 -4.63 18.24 13.56
CA PHE A 105 -6.06 18.06 13.31
C PHE A 105 -6.57 16.66 13.67
N HIS A 106 -5.74 15.84 14.33
CA HIS A 106 -6.07 14.46 14.69
C HIS A 106 -6.63 13.66 13.49
N LEU A 107 -6.06 13.89 12.30
CA LEU A 107 -6.41 13.14 11.12
C LEU A 107 -5.84 11.72 11.26
N GLU A 108 -6.70 10.73 11.14
CA GLU A 108 -6.31 9.33 11.38
C GLU A 108 -5.30 8.85 10.34
N VAL A 109 -5.43 9.31 9.10
CA VAL A 109 -4.53 8.93 8.01
C VAL A 109 -4.31 10.10 7.06
N ALA A 110 -3.12 10.68 7.09
CA ALA A 110 -2.59 11.52 6.01
C ALA A 110 -1.36 10.80 5.44
N PHE A 111 -1.31 10.55 4.15
CA PHE A 111 -0.20 9.82 3.54
C PHE A 111 0.30 10.47 2.25
N SER A 112 1.61 10.42 2.06
CA SER A 112 2.23 10.81 0.80
C SER A 112 2.39 9.57 -0.10
N SER A 113 1.74 9.61 -1.26
CA SER A 113 1.90 8.56 -2.26
C SER A 113 3.31 8.50 -2.85
N ALA A 114 4.02 9.63 -2.88
CA ALA A 114 5.41 9.72 -3.31
C ALA A 114 6.34 9.06 -2.28
N ALA A 115 6.20 9.39 -0.99
CA ALA A 115 6.97 8.78 0.08
C ALA A 115 6.74 7.26 0.16
N ALA A 116 5.49 6.81 -0.02
CA ALA A 116 5.18 5.38 -0.02
C ALA A 116 5.78 4.61 -1.22
N ALA A 117 5.94 5.26 -2.38
CA ALA A 117 6.48 4.61 -3.58
C ALA A 117 8.01 4.74 -3.71
N ALA A 118 8.62 5.79 -3.15
CA ALA A 118 10.03 6.10 -3.34
C ALA A 118 10.97 4.95 -2.95
N PRO A 119 10.80 4.24 -1.82
CA PRO A 119 11.66 3.11 -1.47
C PRO A 119 11.61 1.98 -2.50
N LEU A 120 10.42 1.68 -3.03
CA LEU A 120 10.27 0.65 -4.05
C LEU A 120 10.94 1.04 -5.37
N VAL A 121 10.78 2.29 -5.80
CA VAL A 121 11.43 2.81 -7.00
C VAL A 121 12.94 2.78 -6.82
N ALA A 122 13.46 3.23 -5.68
CA ALA A 122 14.89 3.21 -5.39
C ALA A 122 15.43 1.77 -5.33
N ALA A 123 14.70 0.85 -4.69
CA ALA A 123 15.12 -0.53 -4.58
C ALA A 123 15.06 -1.30 -5.92
N SER A 124 14.25 -0.85 -6.89
CA SER A 124 14.15 -1.48 -8.21
C SER A 124 15.41 -1.37 -9.08
N VAL A 125 16.35 -0.48 -8.72
CA VAL A 125 17.68 -0.43 -9.38
C VAL A 125 18.61 -1.55 -8.91
N LEU A 126 18.23 -2.25 -7.84
CA LEU A 126 18.97 -3.39 -7.32
C LEU A 126 18.54 -4.66 -8.06
N ASP A 127 19.46 -5.59 -8.19
CA ASP A 127 19.22 -6.88 -8.81
C ASP A 127 18.44 -7.83 -7.85
N LEU A 128 17.27 -7.36 -7.40
CA LEU A 128 16.34 -8.04 -6.51
C LEU A 128 14.90 -7.82 -6.97
N ASP A 129 14.09 -8.86 -6.90
CA ASP A 129 12.65 -8.79 -7.16
C ASP A 129 11.93 -8.28 -5.89
N ILE A 130 11.87 -6.95 -5.73
CA ILE A 130 11.26 -6.29 -4.57
C ILE A 130 9.74 -6.23 -4.76
N LEU A 131 9.01 -6.79 -3.81
CA LEU A 131 7.54 -6.86 -3.82
C LEU A 131 6.89 -5.74 -3.02
N GLY A 132 7.58 -5.19 -2.03
CA GLY A 132 7.05 -4.14 -1.16
C GLY A 132 8.06 -3.67 -0.13
N SER A 133 7.75 -2.56 0.52
CA SER A 133 8.48 -2.05 1.68
C SER A 133 7.53 -1.43 2.69
N PHE A 134 7.95 -1.36 3.94
CA PHE A 134 7.30 -0.57 4.98
C PHE A 134 8.32 -0.14 6.04
N THR A 135 7.98 0.89 6.79
CA THR A 135 8.81 1.39 7.88
C THR A 135 8.26 0.89 9.22
N LEU A 136 9.11 0.27 10.02
CA LEU A 136 8.79 -0.17 11.38
C LEU A 136 9.83 0.41 12.34
N ASP A 137 9.39 1.18 13.32
CA ASP A 137 10.25 1.82 14.33
C ASP A 137 11.44 2.61 13.71
N GLY A 138 11.15 3.34 12.61
CA GLY A 138 12.16 4.12 11.88
C GLY A 138 13.11 3.30 11.00
N ARG A 139 12.93 1.98 10.93
CA ARG A 139 13.68 1.08 10.05
C ARG A 139 12.87 0.76 8.81
N GLU A 140 13.49 0.91 7.67
CA GLU A 140 12.90 0.53 6.40
C GLU A 140 13.14 -0.95 6.12
N LEU A 141 12.07 -1.71 5.98
CA LEU A 141 12.08 -3.14 5.73
C LEU A 141 11.48 -3.43 4.36
N PHE A 142 12.05 -4.39 3.67
CA PHE A 142 11.66 -4.77 2.31
C PHE A 142 11.19 -6.22 2.24
N THR A 143 10.27 -6.47 1.35
CA THR A 143 9.88 -7.83 0.97
C THR A 143 10.44 -8.11 -0.40
N ALA A 144 11.23 -9.15 -0.53
CA ALA A 144 11.84 -9.56 -1.79
C ALA A 144 11.57 -11.02 -2.11
N LYS A 145 11.47 -11.31 -3.38
CA LYS A 145 11.40 -12.66 -3.92
C LYS A 145 12.80 -13.09 -4.35
N ILE A 146 13.26 -14.22 -3.84
CA ILE A 146 14.59 -14.77 -4.10
C ILE A 146 14.44 -16.19 -4.65
N ALA A 147 14.95 -16.39 -5.86
CA ALA A 147 15.03 -17.72 -6.47
C ALA A 147 16.33 -18.43 -6.03
N VAL A 148 16.22 -19.65 -5.57
CA VAL A 148 17.35 -20.47 -5.09
C VAL A 148 17.93 -21.27 -6.26
N GLY A 149 19.16 -20.97 -6.62
CA GLY A 149 19.89 -21.71 -7.65
C GLY A 149 20.24 -23.13 -7.22
N LYS A 150 20.64 -23.95 -8.18
CA LYS A 150 21.03 -25.36 -7.91
C LYS A 150 22.27 -25.47 -7.03
N ASP A 151 23.22 -24.57 -7.21
CA ASP A 151 24.48 -24.53 -6.49
C ASP A 151 24.51 -23.54 -5.33
N SER A 152 23.32 -23.05 -4.95
CA SER A 152 23.14 -22.06 -3.90
C SER A 152 23.61 -22.56 -2.54
N ALA A 153 24.30 -21.70 -1.80
CA ALA A 153 24.70 -21.97 -0.41
C ALA A 153 23.49 -22.11 0.55
N LEU A 154 22.30 -21.73 0.11
CA LEU A 154 21.07 -21.85 0.90
C LEU A 154 20.46 -23.27 0.81
N VAL A 155 20.83 -24.07 -0.17
CA VAL A 155 20.29 -25.42 -0.35
C VAL A 155 20.69 -26.30 0.85
N GLY A 156 19.70 -26.98 1.41
CA GLY A 156 19.84 -27.84 2.58
C GLY A 156 19.73 -27.13 3.93
N MET A 157 19.78 -25.79 3.98
CA MET A 157 19.48 -25.04 5.20
C MET A 157 18.00 -25.21 5.57
N THR A 158 17.72 -25.27 6.86
CA THR A 158 16.34 -25.20 7.33
C THR A 158 15.84 -23.74 7.35
N ILE A 159 14.53 -23.56 7.30
CA ILE A 159 13.92 -22.23 7.45
C ILE A 159 14.34 -21.58 8.76
N ALA A 160 14.41 -22.36 9.87
CA ALA A 160 14.89 -21.86 11.16
C ALA A 160 16.32 -21.31 11.05
N MET A 161 17.25 -22.07 10.45
CA MET A 161 18.64 -21.63 10.28
C MET A 161 18.75 -20.36 9.46
N LEU A 162 17.96 -20.23 8.37
CA LEU A 162 17.92 -19.01 7.56
C LEU A 162 17.48 -17.80 8.39
N VAL A 163 16.39 -17.95 9.14
CA VAL A 163 15.81 -16.89 9.99
C VAL A 163 16.80 -16.45 11.07
N GLU A 164 17.39 -17.39 11.81
CA GLU A 164 18.30 -17.11 12.91
C GLU A 164 19.63 -16.50 12.44
N THR A 165 20.21 -17.04 11.36
CA THR A 165 21.52 -16.59 10.86
C THR A 165 21.44 -15.22 10.19
N HIS A 166 20.36 -14.97 9.45
CA HIS A 166 20.28 -13.77 8.61
C HIS A 166 19.26 -12.73 9.14
N ARG A 167 18.52 -13.03 10.21
CA ARG A 167 17.51 -12.13 10.81
C ARG A 167 16.49 -11.65 9.78
N VAL A 168 15.95 -12.57 9.00
CA VAL A 168 14.88 -12.34 8.04
C VAL A 168 13.64 -13.12 8.43
N MET A 169 12.49 -12.72 7.90
CA MET A 169 11.26 -13.52 7.99
C MET A 169 11.04 -14.22 6.65
N VAL A 170 10.66 -15.49 6.69
CA VAL A 170 10.25 -16.23 5.49
C VAL A 170 8.72 -16.20 5.41
N LEU A 171 8.20 -15.40 4.49
CA LEU A 171 6.75 -15.24 4.31
C LEU A 171 6.15 -16.39 3.50
N SER A 172 6.86 -16.84 2.50
CA SER A 172 6.42 -18.01 1.72
C SER A 172 7.59 -18.76 1.09
N ARG A 173 7.35 -20.04 0.80
CA ARG A 173 8.20 -20.91 0.01
C ARG A 173 7.37 -21.50 -1.13
N LYS A 174 7.93 -21.55 -2.31
CA LYS A 174 7.36 -22.23 -3.47
C LYS A 174 8.41 -23.15 -4.09
N CYS A 175 8.10 -24.42 -4.22
CA CYS A 175 8.95 -25.41 -4.86
C CYS A 175 8.41 -25.70 -6.28
N GLY A 176 9.18 -25.36 -7.31
CA GLY A 176 8.80 -25.58 -8.70
C GLY A 176 7.43 -24.97 -9.07
N GLU A 177 6.53 -25.79 -9.62
CA GLU A 177 5.18 -25.38 -10.02
C GLU A 177 4.12 -25.55 -8.93
N THR A 178 4.50 -26.00 -7.73
CA THR A 178 3.56 -26.16 -6.63
C THR A 178 2.99 -24.79 -6.17
N PRO A 179 1.78 -24.77 -5.59
CA PRO A 179 1.27 -23.56 -4.97
C PRO A 179 2.22 -23.03 -3.89
N SER A 180 2.30 -21.71 -3.76
CA SER A 180 3.11 -21.06 -2.73
C SER A 180 2.60 -21.44 -1.33
N HIS A 181 3.48 -21.97 -0.49
CA HIS A 181 3.18 -22.28 0.92
C HIS A 181 3.49 -21.05 1.77
N LEU A 182 2.46 -20.45 2.35
CA LEU A 182 2.58 -19.31 3.27
C LEU A 182 2.98 -19.82 4.66
N GLY A 183 3.96 -19.14 5.28
CA GLY A 183 4.44 -19.47 6.62
C GLY A 183 5.04 -20.89 6.69
N PRO A 184 6.10 -21.17 5.91
CA PRO A 184 6.76 -22.48 5.95
C PRO A 184 7.21 -22.82 7.37
N THR A 185 7.22 -24.11 7.71
CA THR A 185 7.60 -24.55 9.04
C THR A 185 9.12 -24.41 9.28
N PRO A 186 9.56 -24.17 10.53
CA PRO A 186 10.98 -24.00 10.85
C PRO A 186 11.87 -25.17 10.42
N ALA A 187 11.34 -26.40 10.39
CA ALA A 187 12.06 -27.62 10.05
C ALA A 187 12.17 -27.88 8.55
N GLU A 188 11.37 -27.18 7.73
CA GLU A 188 11.45 -27.35 6.27
C GLU A 188 12.83 -26.97 5.75
N LYS A 189 13.35 -27.75 4.81
CA LYS A 189 14.63 -27.50 4.15
C LYS A 189 14.42 -26.76 2.85
N ILE A 190 15.32 -25.84 2.57
CA ILE A 190 15.39 -25.12 1.31
C ILE A 190 15.98 -26.06 0.25
N GLU A 191 15.32 -26.14 -0.89
CA GLU A 191 15.71 -26.98 -2.01
C GLU A 191 16.12 -26.15 -3.22
N ALA A 192 16.86 -26.76 -4.12
CA ALA A 192 17.18 -26.13 -5.39
C ALA A 192 15.91 -25.80 -6.19
N CYS A 193 15.90 -24.65 -6.85
CA CYS A 193 14.75 -24.11 -7.58
C CYS A 193 13.57 -23.66 -6.70
N ASP A 194 13.75 -23.61 -5.38
CA ASP A 194 12.79 -22.92 -4.52
C ASP A 194 12.73 -21.43 -4.85
N VAL A 195 11.56 -20.86 -4.62
CA VAL A 195 11.35 -19.42 -4.62
C VAL A 195 10.87 -19.01 -3.24
N LEU A 196 11.72 -18.24 -2.55
CA LEU A 196 11.43 -17.72 -1.22
C LEU A 196 10.95 -16.26 -1.29
N VAL A 197 9.92 -15.94 -0.54
CA VAL A 197 9.55 -14.54 -0.27
C VAL A 197 10.04 -14.21 1.13
N LEU A 198 11.05 -13.35 1.18
CA LEU A 198 11.73 -12.95 2.41
C LEU A 198 11.41 -11.51 2.76
N HIS A 199 11.37 -11.23 4.06
CA HIS A 199 11.17 -9.89 4.59
C HIS A 199 12.31 -9.55 5.54
N GLY A 200 12.92 -8.36 5.37
CA GLY A 200 14.04 -7.91 6.18
C GLY A 200 14.68 -6.63 5.66
N GLU A 201 15.83 -6.26 6.25
CA GLU A 201 16.61 -5.11 5.82
C GLU A 201 17.21 -5.33 4.41
N LEU A 202 17.29 -4.26 3.62
CA LEU A 202 17.70 -4.31 2.22
C LEU A 202 19.07 -4.96 2.01
N ASP A 203 20.06 -4.60 2.83
CA ASP A 203 21.41 -5.15 2.70
C ASP A 203 21.48 -6.66 3.00
N THR A 204 20.62 -7.11 3.90
CA THR A 204 20.49 -8.55 4.19
C THR A 204 19.87 -9.29 3.01
N LEU A 205 18.79 -8.76 2.44
CA LEU A 205 18.15 -9.35 1.27
C LEU A 205 19.09 -9.36 0.05
N ARG A 206 19.87 -8.31 -0.16
CA ARG A 206 20.92 -8.27 -1.21
C ARG A 206 21.97 -9.37 -1.02
N ARG A 207 22.46 -9.55 0.21
CA ARG A 207 23.41 -10.61 0.54
C ARG A 207 22.81 -11.99 0.28
N LEU A 208 21.58 -12.23 0.72
CA LEU A 208 20.86 -13.47 0.46
C LEU A 208 20.61 -13.72 -1.03
N GLY A 209 20.28 -12.69 -1.80
CA GLY A 209 20.13 -12.80 -3.26
C GLY A 209 21.42 -13.23 -3.96
N ARG A 210 22.61 -12.88 -3.42
CA ARG A 210 23.91 -13.36 -3.93
C ARG A 210 24.19 -14.80 -3.51
N LEU A 211 23.86 -15.18 -2.27
CA LEU A 211 24.03 -16.55 -1.77
C LEU A 211 23.07 -17.53 -2.43
N ALA A 212 21.97 -17.02 -2.96
CA ALA A 212 20.95 -17.83 -3.62
C ALA A 212 21.31 -18.19 -5.08
N ARG A 213 22.29 -17.56 -5.67
CA ARG A 213 22.80 -17.84 -7.03
C ARG A 213 23.79 -18.98 -7.00
#